data_25e704caabf06070f9335a745f83e6b7
#
_entry.id   25e704caabf06070f9335a745f83e6b7
#
_cell.length_a   1.000
_cell.length_b   1.000
_cell.length_c   1.000
_cell.angle_alpha   90.00
_cell.angle_beta   90.00
_cell.angle_gamma   90.00
#
_symmetry.space_group_name_H-M   'P 1'
#
loop_
_entity.id
_entity.type
_entity.pdbx_description
1 polymer ?
#
loop_
_entity_poly.entity_id
_entity_poly.type
_entity_poly.pdbx_seq_one_letter_code
_entity_poly.pdbx_strand_id
1 'polypeptide(L)'
;MNIKKYITLFLSMCLVVVLFGSCNQNQSNQNSNLVKVSYGVSPFQDTLVPMFGKHKGWYKEEGLDVEFKILGWTEVQEALSSVANNRIDLGINNISSVVATHHNNPDLVYYYGFNTFDNGFALMIRPKGTLKPLSYFLSQGLSRTEAIKKTAEQLKGKTVVTTSNTDMEQGVAAAAKRGNLDFKKDIKIINLNPDEGLAAFLTGQGDAYIGGIPQRTRATKEGNIEMLTGADLGPPPINGMVTTKTYAKNNEETLLKLLKVWFRIVQYIDANLDEGADVIVKILNQNSAANFTNEDFKRFWNKIEHYPPTPKAIEAEILSPTGRNYWRARWDDCNHYFYNIVKTIPQPVSPEGVFLMPSVQESFIKKYGANG
;
A
#
# COMPACT_ATOMS: atom_id res chain seq x y z
N MET A 1 72.81 -2.84 -43.08
CA MET A 1 71.40 -2.41 -43.03
C MET A 1 71.28 -1.51 -41.80
N ASN A 2 71.08 -0.22 -42.00
CA ASN A 2 71.37 0.85 -41.03
C ASN A 2 70.33 0.99 -39.91
N ILE A 3 70.69 0.56 -38.71
CA ILE A 3 69.85 0.65 -37.47
C ILE A 3 69.74 2.10 -36.93
N LYS A 4 70.51 3.05 -37.47
CA LYS A 4 70.54 4.46 -37.02
C LYS A 4 69.36 5.33 -37.51
N LYS A 5 68.54 4.86 -38.45
CA LYS A 5 67.39 5.64 -38.99
C LYS A 5 66.12 5.51 -38.26
N TYR A 6 65.99 4.52 -37.34
CA TYR A 6 64.72 4.26 -36.60
C TYR A 6 64.66 4.85 -35.18
N ILE A 7 65.83 5.29 -34.66
CA ILE A 7 65.88 5.87 -33.31
C ILE A 7 65.49 7.37 -33.35
N THR A 8 65.67 8.07 -34.47
CA THR A 8 65.25 9.47 -34.55
C THR A 8 63.80 9.71 -34.87
N LEU A 9 63.07 8.66 -35.34
CA LEU A 9 61.60 8.75 -35.59
C LEU A 9 60.74 8.41 -34.34
N PHE A 10 61.37 7.72 -33.37
CA PHE A 10 60.68 7.35 -32.14
C PHE A 10 60.77 8.45 -31.06
N LEU A 11 61.76 9.34 -31.11
CA LEU A 11 61.86 10.44 -30.15
C LEU A 11 61.03 11.67 -30.55
N SER A 12 60.62 11.78 -31.84
CA SER A 12 59.80 12.91 -32.30
C SER A 12 58.28 12.65 -32.08
N MET A 13 57.88 11.41 -31.76
CA MET A 13 56.47 11.05 -31.57
C MET A 13 56.04 11.03 -30.10
N CYS A 14 56.98 11.15 -29.17
CA CYS A 14 56.70 11.21 -27.73
C CYS A 14 56.55 12.63 -27.17
N LEU A 15 56.73 13.69 -27.97
CA LEU A 15 56.68 15.08 -27.47
C LEU A 15 55.40 15.86 -27.84
N VAL A 16 54.42 15.21 -28.50
CA VAL A 16 53.14 15.85 -28.87
C VAL A 16 51.94 15.32 -28.04
N VAL A 17 52.13 14.37 -27.11
CA VAL A 17 51.04 13.79 -26.29
C VAL A 17 50.93 14.41 -24.90
N VAL A 18 51.68 15.45 -24.54
CA VAL A 18 51.70 16.02 -23.17
C VAL A 18 50.95 17.36 -23.04
N LEU A 19 50.19 17.82 -24.05
CA LEU A 19 49.49 19.11 -23.95
C LEU A 19 47.98 19.07 -24.13
N PHE A 20 47.35 17.90 -24.12
CA PHE A 20 45.87 17.78 -24.10
C PHE A 20 45.40 16.80 -23.01
N GLY A 21 45.80 17.01 -21.76
CA GLY A 21 45.43 16.15 -20.64
C GLY A 21 45.19 16.92 -19.35
N SER A 22 44.55 18.08 -19.40
CA SER A 22 44.10 18.78 -18.19
C SER A 22 42.74 19.37 -18.40
N CYS A 23 41.77 18.57 -18.89
CA CYS A 23 40.40 18.69 -18.45
C CYS A 23 40.30 17.87 -17.18
N ASN A 24 40.56 18.51 -16.04
CA ASN A 24 40.06 18.06 -14.75
C ASN A 24 38.56 17.94 -14.86
N GLN A 25 38.05 16.77 -15.27
CA GLN A 25 36.79 16.31 -14.77
C GLN A 25 36.99 16.14 -13.26
N ASN A 26 36.70 17.21 -12.52
CA ASN A 26 36.18 17.08 -11.17
C ASN A 26 34.88 16.28 -11.30
N GLN A 27 34.96 14.97 -11.52
CA GLN A 27 34.06 14.04 -10.93
C GLN A 27 34.26 14.22 -9.42
N SER A 28 33.57 15.22 -8.90
CA SER A 28 33.28 15.26 -7.47
C SER A 28 32.84 13.85 -7.11
N ASN A 29 33.69 13.14 -6.39
CA ASN A 29 33.29 12.02 -5.56
C ASN A 29 32.23 12.55 -4.59
N GLN A 30 31.01 12.77 -5.09
CA GLN A 30 29.80 12.79 -4.28
C GLN A 30 29.51 11.35 -3.87
N ASN A 31 30.45 10.70 -3.18
CA ASN A 31 30.12 9.79 -2.11
C ASN A 31 29.59 10.69 -0.96
N SER A 32 28.51 11.41 -1.23
CA SER A 32 27.66 11.96 -0.21
C SER A 32 27.29 10.78 0.69
N ASN A 33 27.49 10.93 1.99
CA ASN A 33 27.02 9.96 3.00
C ASN A 33 25.49 9.90 2.93
N LEU A 34 24.96 9.16 1.93
CA LEU A 34 23.53 8.97 1.80
C LEU A 34 23.02 8.24 3.06
N VAL A 35 21.93 8.73 3.60
CA VAL A 35 21.26 8.06 4.72
C VAL A 35 20.61 6.79 4.18
N LYS A 36 21.06 5.64 4.67
CA LYS A 36 20.50 4.34 4.30
C LYS A 36 19.15 4.15 4.97
N VAL A 37 18.18 3.70 4.19
CA VAL A 37 16.82 3.44 4.64
C VAL A 37 16.36 2.10 4.08
N SER A 38 15.92 1.20 4.95
CA SER A 38 15.33 -0.09 4.59
C SER A 38 13.80 0.02 4.64
N TYR A 39 13.14 -0.11 3.48
CA TYR A 39 11.72 0.16 3.31
C TYR A 39 10.97 -1.11 2.89
N GLY A 40 10.09 -1.63 3.76
CA GLY A 40 9.25 -2.78 3.48
C GLY A 40 8.00 -2.40 2.69
N VAL A 41 7.74 -3.14 1.63
CA VAL A 41 6.53 -3.02 0.80
C VAL A 41 5.97 -4.42 0.54
N SER A 42 4.69 -4.51 0.20
CA SER A 42 4.04 -5.79 -0.15
C SER A 42 3.74 -5.83 -1.66
N PRO A 43 3.52 -7.00 -2.27
CA PRO A 43 3.27 -7.12 -3.70
C PRO A 43 1.82 -6.74 -4.07
N PHE A 44 1.42 -5.51 -3.71
CA PHE A 44 0.19 -4.85 -4.11
C PHE A 44 0.54 -3.57 -4.87
N GLN A 45 -0.29 -3.18 -5.83
CA GLN A 45 -0.02 -2.08 -6.74
C GLN A 45 0.16 -0.72 -6.05
N ASP A 46 -0.54 -0.48 -4.93
CA ASP A 46 -0.46 0.75 -4.13
C ASP A 46 0.79 0.79 -3.25
N THR A 47 1.12 -0.32 -2.60
CA THR A 47 2.30 -0.41 -1.73
C THR A 47 3.61 -0.37 -2.51
N LEU A 48 3.59 -0.65 -3.82
CA LEU A 48 4.75 -0.56 -4.71
C LEU A 48 4.97 0.85 -5.27
N VAL A 49 4.01 1.77 -5.11
CA VAL A 49 4.11 3.16 -5.63
C VAL A 49 5.39 3.88 -5.20
N PRO A 50 5.90 3.76 -3.96
CA PRO A 50 7.17 4.39 -3.57
C PRO A 50 8.38 3.93 -4.40
N MET A 51 8.35 2.73 -4.97
CA MET A 51 9.44 2.23 -5.80
C MET A 51 9.59 3.03 -7.11
N PHE A 52 8.54 3.76 -7.53
CA PHE A 52 8.63 4.70 -8.63
C PHE A 52 9.63 5.83 -8.34
N GLY A 53 9.66 6.35 -7.13
CA GLY A 53 10.65 7.36 -6.70
C GLY A 53 12.09 6.84 -6.76
N LYS A 54 12.31 5.55 -6.48
CA LYS A 54 13.61 4.90 -6.67
C LYS A 54 13.96 4.80 -8.16
N HIS A 55 13.02 4.40 -9.00
CA HIS A 55 13.18 4.34 -10.45
C HIS A 55 13.60 5.69 -11.03
N LYS A 56 13.03 6.79 -10.54
CA LYS A 56 13.35 8.16 -10.95
C LYS A 56 14.61 8.74 -10.29
N GLY A 57 15.20 8.07 -9.30
CA GLY A 57 16.36 8.55 -8.55
C GLY A 57 16.07 9.63 -7.50
N TRP A 58 14.80 9.95 -7.23
CA TRP A 58 14.39 11.08 -6.37
C TRP A 58 14.79 10.94 -4.90
N TYR A 59 14.91 9.71 -4.38
CA TYR A 59 15.44 9.51 -3.03
C TYR A 59 16.89 9.97 -2.92
N LYS A 60 17.72 9.71 -3.94
CA LYS A 60 19.12 10.15 -3.94
C LYS A 60 19.23 11.67 -4.01
N GLU A 61 18.33 12.34 -4.72
CA GLU A 61 18.24 13.81 -4.75
C GLU A 61 17.98 14.39 -3.34
N GLU A 62 17.26 13.67 -2.49
CA GLU A 62 17.00 14.05 -1.09
C GLU A 62 18.09 13.54 -0.11
N GLY A 63 19.18 12.95 -0.62
CA GLY A 63 20.27 12.43 0.20
C GLY A 63 19.98 11.08 0.84
N LEU A 64 19.03 10.29 0.29
CA LEU A 64 18.62 8.99 0.81
C LEU A 64 19.06 7.85 -0.12
N ASP A 65 19.55 6.77 0.46
CA ASP A 65 19.76 5.48 -0.21
C ASP A 65 18.69 4.49 0.28
N VAL A 66 17.59 4.39 -0.47
CA VAL A 66 16.44 3.57 -0.08
C VAL A 66 16.53 2.18 -0.67
N GLU A 67 16.65 1.18 0.19
CA GLU A 67 16.53 -0.23 -0.16
C GLU A 67 15.10 -0.72 0.07
N PHE A 68 14.38 -1.06 -1.01
CA PHE A 68 13.06 -1.66 -0.90
C PHE A 68 13.15 -3.16 -0.71
N LYS A 69 12.42 -3.69 0.28
CA LYS A 69 12.23 -5.12 0.53
C LYS A 69 10.77 -5.48 0.29
N ILE A 70 10.53 -6.33 -0.70
CA ILE A 70 9.19 -6.82 -1.00
C ILE A 70 8.91 -7.99 -0.06
N LEU A 71 7.96 -7.80 0.84
CA LEU A 71 7.59 -8.71 1.92
C LEU A 71 6.10 -9.04 1.81
N GLY A 72 5.67 -10.16 2.40
CA GLY A 72 4.26 -10.44 2.59
C GLY A 72 3.61 -9.40 3.53
N TRP A 73 2.29 -9.27 3.45
CA TRP A 73 1.55 -8.25 4.20
C TRP A 73 1.78 -8.32 5.72
N THR A 74 1.79 -9.52 6.28
CA THR A 74 2.06 -9.75 7.72
C THR A 74 3.54 -9.63 8.05
N GLU A 75 4.45 -9.96 7.13
CA GLU A 75 5.88 -9.91 7.35
C GLU A 75 6.42 -8.47 7.53
N VAL A 76 5.72 -7.46 7.00
CA VAL A 76 6.06 -6.04 7.22
C VAL A 76 6.05 -5.73 8.72
N GLN A 77 4.99 -6.13 9.46
CA GLN A 77 4.92 -5.90 10.90
C GLN A 77 5.96 -6.74 11.67
N GLU A 78 6.15 -7.98 11.29
CA GLU A 78 7.16 -8.85 11.91
C GLU A 78 8.56 -8.28 11.72
N ALA A 79 8.86 -7.74 10.55
CA ALA A 79 10.13 -7.12 10.25
C ALA A 79 10.39 -5.82 11.04
N LEU A 80 9.33 -5.05 11.35
CA LEU A 80 9.40 -3.84 12.17
C LEU A 80 9.50 -4.16 13.66
N SER A 81 8.74 -5.15 14.15
CA SER A 81 8.44 -5.36 15.56
C SER A 81 9.53 -6.07 16.34
N SER A 82 10.46 -6.75 15.68
CA SER A 82 11.51 -7.51 16.35
C SER A 82 12.75 -6.65 16.54
N VAL A 83 13.04 -6.25 17.77
CA VAL A 83 14.28 -5.55 18.15
C VAL A 83 15.52 -6.36 17.75
N ALA A 84 15.45 -7.70 17.78
CA ALA A 84 16.50 -8.58 17.32
C ALA A 84 16.54 -8.75 15.79
N ASN A 85 15.49 -8.36 15.09
CA ASN A 85 15.27 -8.56 13.65
C ASN A 85 14.81 -7.31 12.92
N ASN A 86 15.17 -6.11 13.36
CA ASN A 86 14.90 -4.88 12.61
C ASN A 86 15.48 -5.01 11.19
N ARG A 87 14.74 -5.74 10.33
CA ARG A 87 15.10 -5.98 8.92
C ARG A 87 14.73 -4.82 8.04
N ILE A 88 13.84 -3.97 8.53
CA ILE A 88 13.37 -2.76 7.86
C ILE A 88 13.21 -1.62 8.87
N ASP A 89 13.38 -0.40 8.43
CA ASP A 89 13.21 0.82 9.24
C ASP A 89 11.76 1.30 9.24
N LEU A 90 11.08 1.08 8.13
CA LEU A 90 9.67 1.43 7.94
C LEU A 90 9.03 0.53 6.89
N GLY A 91 7.70 0.56 6.82
CA GLY A 91 6.94 -0.18 5.82
C GLY A 91 5.65 0.54 5.42
N ILE A 92 4.96 0.02 4.42
CA ILE A 92 3.59 0.41 4.12
C ILE A 92 2.65 -0.63 4.69
N ASN A 93 1.68 -0.13 5.45
CA ASN A 93 0.57 -0.94 5.94
C ASN A 93 -0.61 -0.01 6.27
N ASN A 94 -1.67 -0.53 6.84
CA ASN A 94 -2.86 0.26 7.15
C ASN A 94 -3.12 0.39 8.65
N ILE A 95 -4.12 1.22 9.00
CA ILE A 95 -4.53 1.45 10.39
C ILE A 95 -4.92 0.14 11.08
N SER A 96 -5.63 -0.77 10.39
CA SER A 96 -6.11 -2.00 11.02
C SER A 96 -4.97 -2.91 11.47
N SER A 97 -3.89 -2.96 10.70
CA SER A 97 -2.71 -3.74 11.06
C SER A 97 -2.02 -3.21 12.31
N VAL A 98 -1.91 -1.88 12.45
CA VAL A 98 -1.35 -1.26 13.66
C VAL A 98 -2.23 -1.55 14.87
N VAL A 99 -3.55 -1.36 14.77
CA VAL A 99 -4.49 -1.65 15.86
C VAL A 99 -4.47 -3.13 16.25
N ALA A 100 -4.44 -4.04 15.28
CA ALA A 100 -4.43 -5.49 15.54
C ALA A 100 -3.18 -5.96 16.30
N THR A 101 -2.03 -5.33 16.07
CA THR A 101 -0.73 -5.81 16.56
C THR A 101 -0.16 -4.98 17.71
N HIS A 102 -0.71 -3.80 18.00
CA HIS A 102 -0.14 -2.84 18.94
C HIS A 102 0.12 -3.41 20.34
N HIS A 103 -0.78 -4.25 20.87
CA HIS A 103 -0.59 -4.84 22.21
C HIS A 103 0.63 -5.74 22.31
N ASN A 104 0.98 -6.41 21.21
CA ASN A 104 2.19 -7.25 21.13
C ASN A 104 3.41 -6.45 20.69
N ASN A 105 3.20 -5.31 20.05
CA ASN A 105 4.22 -4.45 19.48
C ASN A 105 3.96 -2.97 19.82
N PRO A 106 4.11 -2.56 21.08
CA PRO A 106 3.72 -1.21 21.55
C PRO A 106 4.60 -0.09 20.98
N ASP A 107 5.74 -0.42 20.41
CA ASP A 107 6.60 0.55 19.71
C ASP A 107 6.15 0.81 18.26
N LEU A 108 5.28 -0.03 17.68
CA LEU A 108 4.75 0.16 16.35
C LEU A 108 3.78 1.34 16.31
N VAL A 109 3.97 2.25 15.33
CA VAL A 109 3.14 3.44 15.13
C VAL A 109 2.72 3.61 13.68
N TYR A 110 1.54 4.18 13.48
CA TYR A 110 1.09 4.68 12.19
C TYR A 110 1.61 6.11 12.01
N TYR A 111 2.59 6.26 11.11
CA TYR A 111 3.31 7.52 10.95
C TYR A 111 2.56 8.51 10.06
N TYR A 112 2.14 8.07 8.85
CA TYR A 112 1.46 8.95 7.90
C TYR A 112 0.61 8.17 6.88
N GLY A 113 -0.61 8.66 6.60
CA GLY A 113 -1.51 8.06 5.60
C GLY A 113 -1.20 8.52 4.19
N PHE A 114 -1.26 7.62 3.23
CA PHE A 114 -0.90 7.85 1.84
C PHE A 114 -2.10 7.87 0.91
N ASN A 115 -2.91 6.83 0.98
CA ASN A 115 -4.03 6.62 0.07
C ASN A 115 -5.18 5.90 0.78
N THR A 116 -6.37 5.99 0.19
CA THR A 116 -7.57 5.33 0.70
C THR A 116 -8.14 4.36 -0.32
N PHE A 117 -8.59 3.22 0.17
CA PHE A 117 -9.25 2.18 -0.61
C PHE A 117 -10.75 2.46 -0.71
N ASP A 118 -11.13 3.55 -1.38
CA ASP A 118 -12.52 4.01 -1.43
C ASP A 118 -13.47 2.91 -1.96
N ASN A 119 -13.03 2.14 -2.93
CA ASN A 119 -13.77 1.02 -3.51
C ASN A 119 -12.87 -0.21 -3.75
N GLY A 120 -11.83 -0.38 -2.93
CA GLY A 120 -10.77 -1.36 -3.17
C GLY A 120 -11.20 -2.80 -3.01
N PHE A 121 -11.91 -3.14 -1.96
CA PHE A 121 -12.37 -4.51 -1.72
C PHE A 121 -13.63 -4.85 -2.49
N ALA A 122 -13.75 -6.14 -2.84
CA ALA A 122 -15.01 -6.70 -3.30
C ALA A 122 -15.16 -8.14 -2.81
N LEU A 123 -16.33 -8.48 -2.31
CA LEU A 123 -16.75 -9.86 -2.17
C LEU A 123 -17.04 -10.39 -3.57
N MET A 124 -16.21 -11.33 -4.03
CA MET A 124 -16.32 -11.99 -5.33
C MET A 124 -17.17 -13.25 -5.20
N ILE A 125 -18.10 -13.47 -6.12
CA ILE A 125 -18.94 -14.65 -6.20
C ILE A 125 -18.94 -15.25 -7.62
N ARG A 126 -19.27 -16.52 -7.72
CA ARG A 126 -19.40 -17.20 -9.02
C ARG A 126 -20.71 -16.81 -9.70
N PRO A 127 -20.71 -16.52 -11.02
CA PRO A 127 -21.93 -16.07 -11.72
C PRO A 127 -23.04 -17.12 -11.76
N LYS A 128 -22.67 -18.41 -11.75
CA LYS A 128 -23.62 -19.55 -11.73
C LYS A 128 -23.90 -20.07 -10.31
N GLY A 129 -23.41 -19.38 -9.27
CA GLY A 129 -23.65 -19.74 -7.87
C GLY A 129 -25.04 -19.35 -7.37
N THR A 130 -25.30 -19.70 -6.12
CA THR A 130 -26.59 -19.38 -5.45
C THR A 130 -26.66 -17.92 -5.01
N LEU A 131 -25.51 -17.25 -4.80
CA LEU A 131 -25.43 -15.86 -4.35
C LEU A 131 -25.71 -14.90 -5.51
N LYS A 132 -26.44 -13.83 -5.22
CA LYS A 132 -26.79 -12.77 -6.19
C LYS A 132 -26.04 -11.48 -5.82
N PRO A 133 -25.53 -10.73 -6.83
CA PRO A 133 -24.86 -9.46 -6.61
C PRO A 133 -25.83 -8.34 -6.22
N LEU A 134 -25.32 -7.25 -5.71
CA LEU A 134 -26.08 -6.03 -5.39
C LEU A 134 -26.92 -5.55 -6.58
N SER A 135 -26.37 -5.59 -7.78
CA SER A 135 -27.05 -5.18 -9.03
C SER A 135 -28.34 -5.95 -9.27
N TYR A 136 -28.41 -7.20 -8.87
CA TYR A 136 -29.63 -8.00 -8.98
C TYR A 136 -30.77 -7.40 -8.15
N PHE A 137 -30.53 -7.05 -6.90
CA PHE A 137 -31.55 -6.48 -6.01
C PHE A 137 -31.92 -5.03 -6.41
N LEU A 138 -30.96 -4.27 -6.90
CA LEU A 138 -31.24 -2.94 -7.47
C LEU A 138 -32.14 -3.03 -8.71
N SER A 139 -31.96 -4.05 -9.57
CA SER A 139 -32.82 -4.26 -10.73
C SER A 139 -34.26 -4.71 -10.38
N GLN A 140 -34.47 -5.18 -9.14
CA GLN A 140 -35.81 -5.47 -8.60
C GLN A 140 -36.50 -4.23 -8.00
N GLY A 141 -35.89 -3.04 -8.11
CA GLY A 141 -36.46 -1.78 -7.64
C GLY A 141 -36.23 -1.48 -6.14
N LEU A 142 -35.40 -2.26 -5.45
CA LEU A 142 -35.05 -1.97 -4.05
C LEU A 142 -34.21 -0.68 -3.97
N SER A 143 -34.38 0.08 -2.89
CA SER A 143 -33.45 1.14 -2.54
C SER A 143 -32.04 0.57 -2.33
N ARG A 144 -30.98 1.39 -2.52
CA ARG A 144 -29.61 0.95 -2.34
C ARG A 144 -29.38 0.33 -0.95
N THR A 145 -29.92 0.93 0.11
CA THR A 145 -29.79 0.44 1.49
C THR A 145 -30.43 -0.93 1.66
N GLU A 146 -31.63 -1.13 1.15
CA GLU A 146 -32.33 -2.41 1.19
C GLU A 146 -31.63 -3.48 0.34
N ALA A 147 -31.17 -3.08 -0.85
CA ALA A 147 -30.41 -3.95 -1.75
C ALA A 147 -29.10 -4.43 -1.11
N ILE A 148 -28.33 -3.55 -0.46
CA ILE A 148 -27.12 -3.92 0.30
C ILE A 148 -27.47 -4.93 1.40
N LYS A 149 -28.50 -4.64 2.19
CA LYS A 149 -28.96 -5.53 3.27
C LYS A 149 -29.32 -6.91 2.70
N LYS A 150 -30.16 -6.97 1.66
CA LYS A 150 -30.59 -8.23 1.03
C LYS A 150 -29.41 -9.00 0.42
N THR A 151 -28.47 -8.30 -0.18
CA THR A 151 -27.25 -8.91 -0.70
C THR A 151 -26.45 -9.56 0.42
N ALA A 152 -26.22 -8.85 1.51
CA ALA A 152 -25.43 -9.31 2.65
C ALA A 152 -26.12 -10.45 3.43
N GLU A 153 -27.46 -10.45 3.59
CA GLU A 153 -28.23 -11.51 4.23
C GLU A 153 -27.97 -12.90 3.61
N GLN A 154 -27.59 -12.96 2.33
CA GLN A 154 -27.29 -14.22 1.64
C GLN A 154 -26.02 -14.91 2.17
N LEU A 155 -25.17 -14.21 2.91
CA LEU A 155 -23.95 -14.77 3.51
C LEU A 155 -24.23 -15.71 4.68
N LYS A 156 -25.47 -15.77 5.16
CA LYS A 156 -25.85 -16.69 6.25
C LYS A 156 -25.57 -18.15 5.88
N GLY A 157 -24.78 -18.82 6.72
CA GLY A 157 -24.36 -20.21 6.53
C GLY A 157 -23.32 -20.42 5.42
N LYS A 158 -22.82 -19.35 4.80
CA LYS A 158 -21.85 -19.40 3.71
C LYS A 158 -20.41 -19.43 4.20
N THR A 159 -19.54 -19.91 3.32
CA THR A 159 -18.10 -19.95 3.53
C THR A 159 -17.43 -18.88 2.67
N VAL A 160 -16.65 -17.99 3.31
CA VAL A 160 -15.88 -16.95 2.63
C VAL A 160 -14.40 -17.27 2.76
N VAL A 161 -13.69 -17.23 1.65
CA VAL A 161 -12.22 -17.35 1.60
C VAL A 161 -11.61 -15.97 1.72
N THR A 162 -10.73 -15.76 2.70
CA THR A 162 -10.07 -14.47 2.94
C THR A 162 -8.83 -14.65 3.80
N THR A 163 -8.08 -13.57 4.05
CA THR A 163 -6.95 -13.56 4.97
C THR A 163 -7.38 -13.00 6.31
N SER A 164 -7.31 -13.82 7.37
CA SER A 164 -7.74 -13.46 8.71
C SER A 164 -6.83 -12.40 9.36
N ASN A 165 -7.40 -11.65 10.32
CA ASN A 165 -6.78 -10.55 11.05
C ASN A 165 -6.29 -9.39 10.14
N THR A 166 -6.92 -9.24 8.98
CA THR A 166 -6.68 -8.15 8.03
C THR A 166 -7.96 -7.36 7.79
N ASP A 167 -7.82 -6.24 7.11
CA ASP A 167 -8.94 -5.44 6.62
C ASP A 167 -9.82 -6.18 5.58
N MET A 168 -9.30 -7.22 4.93
CA MET A 168 -10.10 -8.12 4.07
C MET A 168 -11.13 -8.88 4.88
N GLU A 169 -10.74 -9.53 5.98
CA GLU A 169 -11.67 -10.19 6.89
C GLU A 169 -12.62 -9.20 7.56
N GLN A 170 -12.12 -8.01 7.91
CA GLN A 170 -12.94 -6.91 8.42
C GLN A 170 -14.03 -6.51 7.41
N GLY A 171 -13.74 -6.55 6.11
CA GLY A 171 -14.73 -6.36 5.04
C GLY A 171 -15.84 -7.42 5.07
N VAL A 172 -15.51 -8.68 5.36
CA VAL A 172 -16.53 -9.74 5.56
C VAL A 172 -17.39 -9.48 6.79
N ALA A 173 -16.79 -9.05 7.90
CA ALA A 173 -17.53 -8.70 9.11
C ALA A 173 -18.44 -7.48 8.90
N ALA A 174 -17.98 -6.48 8.12
CA ALA A 174 -18.79 -5.34 7.72
C ALA A 174 -20.01 -5.78 6.87
N ALA A 175 -19.81 -6.70 5.93
CA ALA A 175 -20.91 -7.29 5.16
C ALA A 175 -21.88 -8.05 6.07
N ALA A 176 -21.40 -8.84 7.01
CA ALA A 176 -22.25 -9.51 8.02
C ALA A 176 -23.12 -8.50 8.77
N LYS A 177 -22.52 -7.41 9.26
CA LYS A 177 -23.25 -6.32 9.95
C LYS A 177 -24.32 -5.69 9.06
N ARG A 178 -24.07 -5.48 7.76
CA ARG A 178 -25.06 -4.97 6.80
C ARG A 178 -26.24 -5.92 6.64
N GLY A 179 -26.02 -7.25 6.72
CA GLY A 179 -27.04 -8.29 6.65
C GLY A 179 -27.67 -8.64 7.99
N ASN A 180 -27.38 -7.92 9.08
CA ASN A 180 -27.81 -8.28 10.45
C ASN A 180 -27.41 -9.73 10.85
N LEU A 181 -26.22 -10.16 10.41
CA LEU A 181 -25.65 -11.46 10.71
C LEU A 181 -24.60 -11.36 11.83
N ASP A 182 -24.48 -12.42 12.63
CA ASP A 182 -23.35 -12.61 13.53
C ASP A 182 -22.18 -13.18 12.73
N PHE A 183 -21.12 -12.37 12.57
CA PHE A 183 -19.95 -12.74 11.78
C PHE A 183 -19.37 -14.10 12.17
N LYS A 184 -19.28 -14.39 13.47
CA LYS A 184 -18.66 -15.63 13.98
C LYS A 184 -19.56 -16.86 13.93
N LYS A 185 -20.87 -16.66 13.98
CA LYS A 185 -21.83 -17.76 14.01
C LYS A 185 -22.41 -18.07 12.64
N ASP A 186 -22.68 -17.02 11.85
CA ASP A 186 -23.41 -17.15 10.60
C ASP A 186 -22.51 -17.30 9.39
N ILE A 187 -21.19 -17.00 9.49
CA ILE A 187 -20.26 -17.07 8.37
C ILE A 187 -19.06 -17.95 8.72
N LYS A 188 -18.68 -18.83 7.80
CA LYS A 188 -17.45 -19.63 7.93
C LYS A 188 -16.32 -18.96 7.18
N ILE A 189 -15.11 -18.89 7.77
CA ILE A 189 -13.92 -18.34 7.15
C ILE A 189 -12.96 -19.48 6.80
N ILE A 190 -12.47 -19.46 5.56
CA ILE A 190 -11.26 -20.18 5.15
C ILE A 190 -10.13 -19.15 5.10
N ASN A 191 -9.19 -19.27 6.04
CA ASN A 191 -8.04 -18.37 6.15
C ASN A 191 -6.91 -18.83 5.24
N LEU A 192 -6.64 -18.06 4.19
CA LEU A 192 -5.54 -18.28 3.25
C LEU A 192 -4.93 -16.93 2.85
N ASN A 193 -3.66 -16.93 2.43
CA ASN A 193 -3.06 -15.76 1.80
C ASN A 193 -3.83 -15.34 0.55
N PRO A 194 -3.79 -14.07 0.12
CA PRO A 194 -4.64 -13.59 -0.97
C PRO A 194 -4.55 -14.39 -2.27
N ASP A 195 -3.34 -14.76 -2.73
CA ASP A 195 -3.17 -15.53 -3.97
C ASP A 195 -3.61 -16.99 -3.83
N GLU A 196 -3.29 -17.63 -2.69
CA GLU A 196 -3.74 -18.99 -2.36
C GLU A 196 -5.26 -19.03 -2.21
N GLY A 197 -5.84 -18.03 -1.55
CA GLY A 197 -7.28 -17.86 -1.38
C GLY A 197 -8.01 -17.70 -2.70
N LEU A 198 -7.45 -16.91 -3.62
CA LEU A 198 -7.99 -16.79 -4.98
C LEU A 198 -7.94 -18.13 -5.72
N ALA A 199 -6.80 -18.84 -5.68
CA ALA A 199 -6.66 -20.14 -6.32
C ALA A 199 -7.68 -21.16 -5.76
N ALA A 200 -7.84 -21.21 -4.45
CA ALA A 200 -8.84 -22.05 -3.78
C ALA A 200 -10.26 -21.69 -4.22
N PHE A 201 -10.61 -20.40 -4.26
CA PHE A 201 -11.91 -19.94 -4.71
C PHE A 201 -12.16 -20.30 -6.19
N LEU A 202 -11.21 -20.08 -7.10
CA LEU A 202 -11.34 -20.42 -8.51
C LEU A 202 -11.53 -21.92 -8.77
N THR A 203 -10.95 -22.76 -7.91
CA THR A 203 -11.13 -24.23 -7.97
C THR A 203 -12.38 -24.75 -7.25
N GLY A 204 -13.23 -23.86 -6.70
CA GLY A 204 -14.52 -24.22 -6.17
C GLY A 204 -14.65 -24.17 -4.64
N GLN A 205 -13.60 -23.86 -3.90
CA GLN A 205 -13.67 -23.74 -2.43
C GLN A 205 -14.37 -22.44 -2.01
N GLY A 206 -15.14 -22.50 -0.94
CA GLY A 206 -15.94 -21.39 -0.43
C GLY A 206 -17.05 -20.95 -1.38
N ASP A 207 -17.99 -20.15 -0.89
CA ASP A 207 -19.09 -19.56 -1.66
C ASP A 207 -18.72 -18.17 -2.21
N ALA A 208 -17.90 -17.43 -1.49
CA ALA A 208 -17.38 -16.11 -1.85
C ALA A 208 -15.90 -15.98 -1.50
N TYR A 209 -15.26 -14.97 -2.08
CA TYR A 209 -13.86 -14.64 -1.86
C TYR A 209 -13.69 -13.13 -1.69
N ILE A 210 -12.79 -12.72 -0.80
CA ILE A 210 -12.32 -11.33 -0.72
C ILE A 210 -10.80 -11.31 -0.56
N GLY A 211 -10.16 -10.55 -1.42
CA GLY A 211 -8.71 -10.30 -1.44
C GLY A 211 -8.40 -8.87 -1.85
N GLY A 212 -7.15 -8.59 -2.14
CA GLY A 212 -6.70 -7.29 -2.64
C GLY A 212 -7.13 -7.02 -4.09
N ILE A 213 -6.78 -5.85 -4.57
CA ILE A 213 -7.12 -5.41 -5.94
C ILE A 213 -6.55 -6.34 -7.04
N PRO A 214 -5.28 -6.80 -6.96
CA PRO A 214 -4.76 -7.70 -7.97
C PRO A 214 -5.60 -8.97 -8.10
N GLN A 215 -5.96 -9.57 -6.95
CA GLN A 215 -6.77 -10.78 -6.90
C GLN A 215 -8.21 -10.54 -7.35
N ARG A 216 -8.83 -9.40 -6.95
CA ARG A 216 -10.15 -8.98 -7.44
C ARG A 216 -10.15 -8.84 -8.97
N THR A 217 -9.14 -8.18 -9.52
CA THR A 217 -8.99 -7.99 -10.97
C THR A 217 -8.89 -9.32 -11.69
N ARG A 218 -8.07 -10.24 -11.16
CA ARG A 218 -7.93 -11.59 -11.74
C ARG A 218 -9.23 -12.39 -11.62
N ALA A 219 -9.91 -12.36 -10.46
CA ALA A 219 -11.20 -13.03 -10.29
C ALA A 219 -12.23 -12.54 -11.33
N THR A 220 -12.26 -11.23 -11.60
CA THR A 220 -13.14 -10.64 -12.61
C THR A 220 -12.78 -11.12 -14.04
N LYS A 221 -11.49 -11.18 -14.38
CA LYS A 221 -11.02 -11.72 -15.68
C LYS A 221 -11.39 -13.20 -15.86
N GLU A 222 -11.45 -13.97 -14.77
CA GLU A 222 -11.91 -15.36 -14.75
C GLU A 222 -13.45 -15.50 -14.72
N GLY A 223 -14.18 -14.39 -14.94
CA GLY A 223 -15.64 -14.38 -15.07
C GLY A 223 -16.41 -14.34 -13.76
N ASN A 224 -15.75 -14.17 -12.62
CA ASN A 224 -16.43 -13.97 -11.34
C ASN A 224 -16.95 -12.53 -11.24
N ILE A 225 -17.98 -12.33 -10.39
CA ILE A 225 -18.70 -11.06 -10.27
C ILE A 225 -18.62 -10.50 -8.85
N GLU A 226 -18.66 -9.18 -8.75
CA GLU A 226 -18.66 -8.46 -7.48
C GLU A 226 -20.05 -8.55 -6.84
N MET A 227 -20.11 -9.06 -5.62
CA MET A 227 -21.33 -9.15 -4.81
C MET A 227 -21.60 -7.84 -4.08
N LEU A 228 -20.63 -7.37 -3.32
CA LEU A 228 -20.56 -6.09 -2.60
C LEU A 228 -19.15 -5.55 -2.73
N THR A 229 -19.01 -4.23 -2.72
CA THR A 229 -17.71 -3.56 -2.79
C THR A 229 -17.39 -2.75 -1.53
N GLY A 230 -16.16 -2.27 -1.38
CA GLY A 230 -15.75 -1.46 -0.24
C GLY A 230 -16.65 -0.25 0.01
N ALA A 231 -17.15 0.38 -1.05
CA ALA A 231 -18.08 1.50 -0.96
C ALA A 231 -19.42 1.16 -0.27
N ASP A 232 -19.79 -0.12 -0.22
CA ASP A 232 -21.02 -0.60 0.42
C ASP A 232 -20.80 -1.02 1.89
N LEU A 233 -19.54 -1.23 2.30
CA LEU A 233 -19.21 -1.93 3.54
C LEU A 233 -18.90 -1.00 4.72
N GLY A 234 -18.17 0.10 4.54
CA GLY A 234 -17.85 0.96 5.67
C GLY A 234 -16.74 1.97 5.36
N PRO A 235 -16.11 2.55 6.41
CA PRO A 235 -14.99 3.46 6.21
C PRO A 235 -13.85 2.75 5.46
N PRO A 236 -13.27 3.37 4.41
CA PRO A 236 -12.23 2.72 3.65
C PRO A 236 -10.96 2.51 4.48
N PRO A 237 -10.17 1.47 4.21
CA PRO A 237 -8.81 1.36 4.71
C PRO A 237 -7.98 2.56 4.27
N ILE A 238 -7.10 3.01 5.15
CA ILE A 238 -6.12 4.06 4.88
C ILE A 238 -4.76 3.42 4.97
N ASN A 239 -4.09 3.29 3.82
CA ASN A 239 -2.73 2.79 3.75
C ASN A 239 -1.74 3.93 3.99
N GLY A 240 -0.60 3.60 4.56
CA GLY A 240 0.40 4.60 4.86
C GLY A 240 1.68 4.03 5.43
N MET A 241 2.55 4.93 5.81
CA MET A 241 3.83 4.62 6.42
C MET A 241 3.62 4.18 7.86
N VAL A 242 4.16 3.00 8.19
CA VAL A 242 4.29 2.49 9.55
C VAL A 242 5.77 2.35 9.90
N THR A 243 6.10 2.61 11.16
CA THR A 243 7.46 2.49 11.68
C THR A 243 7.42 2.27 13.20
N THR A 244 8.57 2.31 13.87
CA THR A 244 8.62 2.28 15.34
C THR A 244 8.70 3.70 15.91
N LYS A 245 8.20 3.90 17.14
CA LYS A 245 8.33 5.18 17.88
C LYS A 245 9.79 5.61 17.96
N THR A 246 10.66 4.64 18.24
CA THR A 246 12.10 4.85 18.36
C THR A 246 12.69 5.35 17.04
N TYR A 247 12.36 4.71 15.93
CA TYR A 247 12.84 5.16 14.62
C TYR A 247 12.27 6.52 14.23
N ALA A 248 10.95 6.72 14.41
CA ALA A 248 10.28 7.98 14.12
C ALA A 248 10.92 9.17 14.86
N LYS A 249 11.20 9.00 16.16
CA LYS A 249 11.83 10.03 17.00
C LYS A 249 13.25 10.36 16.54
N ASN A 250 14.04 9.35 16.17
CA ASN A 250 15.46 9.53 15.86
C ASN A 250 15.72 9.92 14.41
N ASN A 251 14.74 9.75 13.52
CA ASN A 251 14.91 9.91 12.06
C ASN A 251 13.78 10.76 11.42
N GLU A 252 13.21 11.72 12.17
CA GLU A 252 12.11 12.57 11.70
C GLU A 252 12.45 13.24 10.36
N GLU A 253 13.65 13.80 10.23
CA GLU A 253 14.08 14.45 8.99
C GLU A 253 14.06 13.49 7.78
N THR A 254 14.56 12.26 7.98
CA THR A 254 14.56 11.21 6.95
C THR A 254 13.15 10.86 6.53
N LEU A 255 12.24 10.68 7.50
CA LEU A 255 10.84 10.35 7.25
C LEU A 255 10.10 11.48 6.52
N LEU A 256 10.36 12.75 6.89
CA LEU A 256 9.80 13.90 6.17
C LEU A 256 10.30 13.99 4.71
N LYS A 257 11.57 13.66 4.44
CA LYS A 257 12.10 13.58 3.07
C LYS A 257 11.43 12.46 2.27
N LEU A 258 11.15 11.30 2.88
CA LEU A 258 10.39 10.23 2.23
C LEU A 258 8.97 10.68 1.88
N LEU A 259 8.29 11.44 2.76
CA LEU A 259 6.97 12.02 2.46
C LEU A 259 7.03 13.04 1.33
N LYS A 260 8.08 13.88 1.27
CA LYS A 260 8.29 14.81 0.16
C LYS A 260 8.38 14.06 -1.18
N VAL A 261 9.17 12.98 -1.21
CA VAL A 261 9.26 12.13 -2.40
C VAL A 261 7.92 11.47 -2.72
N TRP A 262 7.14 11.03 -1.70
CA TRP A 262 5.81 10.47 -1.90
C TRP A 262 4.87 11.44 -2.63
N PHE A 263 4.74 12.68 -2.17
CA PHE A 263 3.88 13.67 -2.84
C PHE A 263 4.34 13.96 -4.27
N ARG A 264 5.67 14.04 -4.49
CA ARG A 264 6.23 14.18 -5.83
C ARG A 264 5.86 13.00 -6.73
N ILE A 265 5.87 11.77 -6.21
CA ILE A 265 5.46 10.57 -6.96
C ILE A 265 3.99 10.66 -7.36
N VAL A 266 3.10 10.95 -6.42
CA VAL A 266 1.66 11.02 -6.69
C VAL A 266 1.36 12.09 -7.75
N GLN A 267 1.86 13.31 -7.57
CA GLN A 267 1.69 14.41 -8.54
C GLN A 267 2.24 14.05 -9.93
N TYR A 268 3.37 13.35 -9.98
CA TYR A 268 3.97 12.96 -11.24
C TYR A 268 3.16 11.87 -11.95
N ILE A 269 2.71 10.83 -11.23
CA ILE A 269 1.91 9.75 -11.80
C ILE A 269 0.55 10.28 -12.28
N ASP A 270 -0.09 11.19 -11.54
CA ASP A 270 -1.32 11.85 -11.98
C ASP A 270 -1.17 12.53 -13.36
N ALA A 271 -0.01 13.14 -13.61
CA ALA A 271 0.29 13.80 -14.87
C ALA A 271 0.86 12.85 -15.94
N ASN A 272 1.40 11.68 -15.55
CA ASN A 272 2.14 10.75 -16.42
C ASN A 272 1.74 9.30 -16.14
N LEU A 273 0.44 9.01 -16.23
CA LEU A 273 -0.16 7.76 -15.78
C LEU A 273 0.37 6.53 -16.55
N ASP A 274 0.72 6.70 -17.81
CA ASP A 274 1.29 5.62 -18.64
C ASP A 274 2.64 5.16 -18.09
N GLU A 275 3.54 6.10 -17.78
CA GLU A 275 4.85 5.78 -17.20
C GLU A 275 4.71 5.17 -15.80
N GLY A 276 3.79 5.71 -14.98
CA GLY A 276 3.47 5.13 -13.67
C GLY A 276 3.03 3.68 -13.77
N ALA A 277 2.13 3.39 -14.73
CA ALA A 277 1.65 2.05 -15.00
C ALA A 277 2.77 1.11 -15.45
N ASP A 278 3.60 1.52 -16.43
CA ASP A 278 4.69 0.71 -16.96
C ASP A 278 5.66 0.24 -15.86
N VAL A 279 6.01 1.13 -14.95
CA VAL A 279 6.95 0.83 -13.86
C VAL A 279 6.30 -0.07 -12.81
N ILE A 280 5.13 0.32 -12.28
CA ILE A 280 4.51 -0.39 -11.15
C ILE A 280 3.97 -1.76 -11.57
N VAL A 281 3.33 -1.87 -12.73
CA VAL A 281 2.80 -3.14 -13.25
C VAL A 281 3.92 -4.15 -13.48
N LYS A 282 5.06 -3.70 -14.03
CA LYS A 282 6.23 -4.56 -14.21
C LYS A 282 6.72 -5.13 -12.88
N ILE A 283 6.86 -4.28 -11.85
CA ILE A 283 7.31 -4.71 -10.52
C ILE A 283 6.28 -5.66 -9.89
N LEU A 284 4.99 -5.32 -9.96
CA LEU A 284 3.92 -6.14 -9.42
C LEU A 284 3.91 -7.54 -10.02
N ASN A 285 3.94 -7.65 -11.35
CA ASN A 285 3.88 -8.94 -12.05
C ASN A 285 5.12 -9.80 -11.87
N GLN A 286 6.27 -9.19 -11.51
CA GLN A 286 7.47 -9.94 -11.15
C GLN A 286 7.39 -10.57 -9.75
N ASN A 287 6.52 -10.04 -8.87
CA ASN A 287 6.45 -10.40 -7.46
C ASN A 287 5.08 -10.97 -7.03
N SER A 288 4.14 -11.11 -7.96
CA SER A 288 2.82 -11.70 -7.72
C SER A 288 2.30 -12.41 -8.96
N ALA A 289 1.30 -13.28 -8.77
CA ALA A 289 0.58 -13.97 -9.86
C ALA A 289 -0.60 -13.14 -10.42
N ALA A 290 -0.56 -11.82 -10.28
CA ALA A 290 -1.71 -10.94 -10.55
C ALA A 290 -2.07 -10.84 -12.04
N ASN A 291 -1.08 -10.97 -12.95
CA ASN A 291 -1.25 -10.70 -14.38
C ASN A 291 -1.93 -9.34 -14.62
N PHE A 292 -1.47 -8.32 -13.91
CA PHE A 292 -2.00 -6.97 -13.93
C PHE A 292 -1.56 -6.27 -15.23
N THR A 293 -2.43 -5.49 -15.84
CA THR A 293 -2.11 -4.73 -17.06
C THR A 293 -2.01 -3.23 -16.75
N ASN A 294 -1.43 -2.47 -17.66
CA ASN A 294 -1.39 -1.01 -17.54
C ASN A 294 -2.80 -0.41 -17.48
N GLU A 295 -3.75 -0.96 -18.22
CA GLU A 295 -5.15 -0.52 -18.17
C GLU A 295 -5.82 -0.84 -16.81
N ASP A 296 -5.46 -1.98 -16.19
CA ASP A 296 -5.91 -2.29 -14.83
C ASP A 296 -5.36 -1.27 -13.84
N PHE A 297 -4.07 -0.89 -13.95
CA PHE A 297 -3.45 0.13 -13.09
C PHE A 297 -4.12 1.49 -13.27
N LYS A 298 -4.34 1.95 -14.50
CA LYS A 298 -5.01 3.22 -14.78
C LYS A 298 -6.44 3.26 -14.25
N ARG A 299 -7.19 2.16 -14.43
CA ARG A 299 -8.54 2.05 -13.87
C ARG A 299 -8.51 2.12 -12.35
N PHE A 300 -7.56 1.43 -11.73
CA PHE A 300 -7.35 1.38 -10.32
C PHE A 300 -7.01 2.77 -9.76
N TRP A 301 -6.00 3.45 -10.31
CA TRP A 301 -5.57 4.78 -9.90
C TRP A 301 -6.70 5.82 -9.98
N ASN A 302 -7.47 5.80 -11.06
CA ASN A 302 -8.50 6.82 -11.31
C ASN A 302 -9.86 6.56 -10.66
N LYS A 303 -10.20 5.29 -10.30
CA LYS A 303 -11.59 4.92 -9.96
C LYS A 303 -11.76 4.08 -8.70
N ILE A 304 -10.71 3.47 -8.21
CA ILE A 304 -10.81 2.47 -7.14
C ILE A 304 -10.11 2.95 -5.89
N GLU A 305 -8.95 3.51 -6.04
CA GLU A 305 -8.19 4.16 -4.96
C GLU A 305 -8.19 5.67 -5.12
N HIS A 306 -7.83 6.30 -4.03
CA HIS A 306 -7.66 7.74 -4.02
C HIS A 306 -6.34 8.10 -3.35
N TYR A 307 -5.58 8.93 -4.04
CA TYR A 307 -4.27 9.42 -3.63
C TYR A 307 -4.32 10.94 -3.46
N PRO A 308 -4.47 11.46 -2.22
CA PRO A 308 -4.41 12.90 -2.00
C PRO A 308 -3.05 13.45 -2.44
N PRO A 309 -3.00 14.37 -3.43
CA PRO A 309 -1.75 14.74 -4.07
C PRO A 309 -0.91 15.74 -3.27
N THR A 310 -1.44 16.29 -2.19
CA THR A 310 -0.78 17.32 -1.38
C THR A 310 -1.10 17.16 0.10
N PRO A 311 -0.23 17.69 0.99
CA PRO A 311 -0.54 17.78 2.42
C PRO A 311 -1.86 18.49 2.71
N LYS A 312 -2.22 19.52 1.92
CA LYS A 312 -3.49 20.21 2.04
C LYS A 312 -4.69 19.31 1.73
N ALA A 313 -4.56 18.44 0.74
CA ALA A 313 -5.59 17.45 0.43
C ALA A 313 -5.71 16.41 1.55
N ILE A 314 -4.59 15.91 2.09
CA ILE A 314 -4.56 15.04 3.27
C ILE A 314 -5.28 15.68 4.46
N GLU A 315 -5.00 16.96 4.75
CA GLU A 315 -5.66 17.68 5.85
C GLU A 315 -7.18 17.72 5.65
N ALA A 316 -7.62 18.09 4.45
CA ALA A 316 -9.05 18.24 4.15
C ALA A 316 -9.81 16.92 4.14
N GLU A 317 -9.19 15.83 3.68
CA GLU A 317 -9.89 14.58 3.41
C GLU A 317 -9.74 13.53 4.51
N ILE A 318 -8.56 13.46 5.15
CA ILE A 318 -8.21 12.41 6.12
C ILE A 318 -8.14 12.95 7.55
N LEU A 319 -7.55 14.12 7.76
CA LEU A 319 -7.35 14.65 9.12
C LEU A 319 -8.54 15.46 9.63
N SER A 320 -9.24 16.18 8.75
CA SER A 320 -10.42 16.96 9.13
C SER A 320 -11.58 16.07 9.59
N PRO A 321 -12.26 16.41 10.71
CA PRO A 321 -13.47 15.69 11.15
C PRO A 321 -14.60 15.67 10.12
N THR A 322 -14.62 16.63 9.19
CA THR A 322 -15.59 16.69 8.09
C THR A 322 -15.05 16.08 6.79
N GLY A 323 -13.83 15.57 6.82
CA GLY A 323 -13.21 14.92 5.67
C GLY A 323 -13.92 13.63 5.27
N ARG A 324 -13.98 13.36 3.98
CA ARG A 324 -14.72 12.20 3.44
C ARG A 324 -14.16 10.85 3.95
N ASN A 325 -12.88 10.81 4.28
CA ASN A 325 -12.17 9.63 4.76
C ASN A 325 -11.55 9.89 6.14
N TYR A 326 -12.28 10.54 7.03
CA TYR A 326 -11.79 10.92 8.35
C TYR A 326 -11.20 9.71 9.09
N TRP A 327 -9.92 9.76 9.39
CA TRP A 327 -9.14 8.65 9.94
C TRP A 327 -9.73 8.06 11.24
N ARG A 328 -10.36 8.89 12.08
CA ARG A 328 -10.92 8.46 13.36
C ARG A 328 -12.05 7.45 13.18
N ALA A 329 -12.87 7.63 12.16
CA ALA A 329 -13.95 6.66 11.85
C ALA A 329 -13.35 5.27 11.54
N ARG A 330 -12.23 5.23 10.79
CA ARG A 330 -11.52 3.98 10.50
C ARG A 330 -10.86 3.39 11.73
N TRP A 331 -10.23 4.22 12.58
CA TRP A 331 -9.60 3.79 13.82
C TRP A 331 -10.61 3.13 14.77
N ASP A 332 -11.74 3.79 14.98
CA ASP A 332 -12.80 3.30 15.86
C ASP A 332 -13.45 2.01 15.33
N ASP A 333 -13.63 1.90 14.00
CA ASP A 333 -14.13 0.68 13.35
C ASP A 333 -13.14 -0.49 13.51
N CYS A 334 -11.84 -0.26 13.39
CA CYS A 334 -10.81 -1.26 13.67
C CYS A 334 -10.84 -1.73 15.13
N ASN A 335 -10.90 -0.79 16.08
CA ASN A 335 -11.04 -1.14 17.50
C ASN A 335 -12.31 -1.95 17.78
N HIS A 336 -13.45 -1.54 17.21
CA HIS A 336 -14.70 -2.29 17.35
C HIS A 336 -14.57 -3.71 16.81
N TYR A 337 -13.97 -3.88 15.64
CA TYR A 337 -13.75 -5.17 15.03
C TYR A 337 -12.84 -6.06 15.88
N PHE A 338 -11.64 -5.62 16.22
CA PHE A 338 -10.66 -6.45 16.92
C PHE A 338 -11.01 -6.70 18.38
N TYR A 339 -11.61 -5.74 19.07
CA TYR A 339 -11.99 -5.89 20.48
C TYR A 339 -13.35 -6.54 20.66
N ASN A 340 -14.42 -6.08 19.97
CA ASN A 340 -15.78 -6.51 20.23
C ASN A 340 -16.20 -7.75 19.40
N ILE A 341 -15.75 -7.80 18.12
CA ILE A 341 -16.20 -8.86 17.20
C ILE A 341 -15.28 -10.07 17.29
N VAL A 342 -14.01 -9.93 16.89
CA VAL A 342 -13.08 -11.07 16.85
C VAL A 342 -12.39 -11.34 18.18
N LYS A 343 -12.31 -10.35 19.08
CA LYS A 343 -11.73 -10.44 20.43
C LYS A 343 -10.25 -10.87 20.41
N THR A 344 -9.49 -10.33 19.46
CA THR A 344 -8.06 -10.62 19.30
C THR A 344 -7.17 -9.63 20.03
N ILE A 345 -7.71 -8.49 20.48
CA ILE A 345 -7.01 -7.54 21.33
C ILE A 345 -7.67 -7.46 22.71
N PRO A 346 -6.90 -7.28 23.81
CA PRO A 346 -7.43 -7.30 25.19
C PRO A 346 -8.22 -6.04 25.55
N GLN A 347 -7.96 -4.93 24.86
CA GLN A 347 -8.64 -3.64 25.04
C GLN A 347 -8.48 -2.78 23.79
N PRO A 348 -9.35 -1.78 23.56
CA PRO A 348 -9.19 -0.83 22.47
C PRO A 348 -7.82 -0.11 22.53
N VAL A 349 -7.23 0.12 21.37
CA VAL A 349 -5.97 0.86 21.23
C VAL A 349 -6.28 2.36 21.15
N SER A 350 -5.72 3.16 22.08
CA SER A 350 -5.77 4.62 21.97
C SER A 350 -4.94 5.10 20.78
N PRO A 351 -5.42 6.08 20.00
CA PRO A 351 -4.59 6.68 18.96
C PRO A 351 -3.45 7.56 19.51
N GLU A 352 -3.55 7.99 20.76
CA GLU A 352 -2.54 8.86 21.37
C GLU A 352 -1.16 8.20 21.42
N GLY A 353 -0.16 8.84 20.81
CA GLY A 353 1.20 8.31 20.70
C GLY A 353 1.33 7.04 19.84
N VAL A 354 0.27 6.66 19.11
CA VAL A 354 0.26 5.54 18.15
C VAL A 354 -0.05 6.04 16.74
N PHE A 355 -1.01 6.94 16.59
CA PHE A 355 -1.36 7.60 15.33
C PHE A 355 -0.68 8.97 15.28
N LEU A 356 0.46 9.07 14.60
CA LEU A 356 1.33 10.26 14.62
C LEU A 356 0.99 11.28 13.52
N MET A 357 0.10 10.94 12.61
CA MET A 357 -0.15 11.71 11.40
C MET A 357 -0.43 13.20 11.63
N PRO A 358 -1.23 13.65 12.64
CA PRO A 358 -1.45 15.08 12.85
C PRO A 358 -0.18 15.86 13.14
N SER A 359 0.68 15.39 14.05
CA SER A 359 1.95 16.06 14.39
C SER A 359 2.96 16.02 13.24
N VAL A 360 2.99 14.91 12.50
CA VAL A 360 3.84 14.78 11.31
C VAL A 360 3.40 15.74 10.20
N GLN A 361 2.09 15.91 10.02
CA GLN A 361 1.51 16.87 9.07
C GLN A 361 1.96 18.30 9.39
N GLU A 362 1.90 18.71 10.65
CA GLU A 362 2.37 20.02 11.11
C GLU A 362 3.86 20.21 10.83
N SER A 363 4.70 19.23 11.20
CA SER A 363 6.15 19.23 10.94
C SER A 363 6.45 19.31 9.44
N PHE A 364 5.71 18.55 8.61
CA PHE A 364 5.89 18.55 7.17
C PHE A 364 5.53 19.91 6.55
N ILE A 365 4.36 20.45 6.88
CA ILE A 365 3.89 21.75 6.34
C ILE A 365 4.84 22.88 6.76
N LYS A 366 5.31 22.88 8.00
CA LYS A 366 6.28 23.85 8.50
C LYS A 366 7.58 23.83 7.68
N LYS A 367 8.03 22.65 7.25
CA LYS A 367 9.31 22.48 6.54
C LYS A 367 9.18 22.68 5.03
N TYR A 368 8.15 22.16 4.40
CA TYR A 368 8.02 22.07 2.95
C TYR A 368 6.80 22.82 2.38
N GLY A 369 5.91 23.28 3.23
CA GLY A 369 4.67 23.95 2.80
C GLY A 369 3.50 22.99 2.62
N ALA A 370 2.30 23.57 2.43
CA ALA A 370 1.05 22.82 2.34
C ALA A 370 0.81 22.16 0.96
N ASN A 371 1.64 22.47 -0.02
CA ASN A 371 1.52 21.90 -1.37
C ASN A 371 2.58 20.80 -1.63
N GLY A 372 3.51 20.57 -0.70
CA GLY A 372 4.53 19.53 -0.78
C GLY A 372 5.82 19.91 -1.48
#